data_98b7d476bac24b9a8c0bd4cc6d72b161
#
_entry.id   98b7d476bac24b9a8c0bd4cc6d72b161
#
_cell.length_a   1.000
_cell.length_b   1.000
_cell.length_c   1.000
_cell.angle_alpha   90.00
_cell.angle_beta   90.00
_cell.angle_gamma   90.00
#
_symmetry.space_group_name_H-M   'P 1'
#
loop_
_entity.id
_entity.type
_entity.pdbx_description
1 polymer ?
#
loop_
_entity_poly.entity_id
_entity_poly.type
_entity_poly.pdbx_seq_one_letter_code
_entity_poly.pdbx_strand_id
1 'polypeptide(L)'
;VRQGTEVKSAMNGFVVDVGYSGTFGNYVVTQDKKGVQIKYAYLQSISVANGQEVTTDTVIGTTGSTGSATGSQLYLELVKDGEYYNPVFYISTGDSGLYVGGGSYDDETVRRLFAEADKYLGMPYVWGGSSPETSFDCSGFVSYVFTNSGVCNMGRLTAQGIYDICMPVSPEEARPG
;
A
#
# COMPACT_ATOMS: atom_id res chain seq x y z
N VAL A 1 12.29 -1.60 6.70
CA VAL A 1 12.03 -2.74 7.61
C VAL A 1 13.32 -3.39 8.05
N ARG A 2 13.30 -4.11 9.19
CA ARG A 2 14.48 -4.85 9.65
C ARG A 2 14.73 -6.06 8.75
N GLN A 3 15.98 -6.27 8.34
CA GLN A 3 16.38 -7.42 7.53
C GLN A 3 16.12 -8.73 8.27
N GLY A 4 15.64 -9.75 7.56
CA GLY A 4 15.33 -11.05 8.13
C GLY A 4 13.98 -11.14 8.85
N THR A 5 13.15 -10.07 8.80
CA THR A 5 11.77 -10.14 9.29
C THR A 5 10.95 -11.08 8.43
N GLU A 6 10.16 -11.97 9.04
CA GLU A 6 9.26 -12.86 8.31
C GLU A 6 8.25 -12.08 7.48
N VAL A 7 8.06 -12.53 6.24
CA VAL A 7 7.04 -12.04 5.32
C VAL A 7 5.99 -13.12 5.16
N LYS A 8 4.78 -12.83 5.56
CA LYS A 8 3.62 -13.71 5.37
C LYS A 8 2.89 -13.38 4.07
N SER A 9 2.18 -14.35 3.52
CA SER A 9 1.29 -14.09 2.39
C SER A 9 0.18 -13.14 2.80
N ALA A 10 -0.11 -12.14 1.97
CA ALA A 10 -1.19 -11.18 2.20
C ALA A 10 -2.56 -11.72 1.74
N MET A 11 -2.61 -12.93 1.19
CA MET A 11 -3.84 -13.55 0.69
C MET A 11 -3.81 -15.07 0.81
N ASN A 12 -4.99 -15.67 0.78
CA ASN A 12 -5.14 -17.10 0.56
C ASN A 12 -5.10 -17.39 -0.94
N GLY A 13 -4.35 -18.38 -1.36
CA GLY A 13 -4.20 -18.72 -2.79
C GLY A 13 -3.07 -19.68 -3.04
N PHE A 14 -2.39 -19.52 -4.17
CA PHE A 14 -1.29 -20.37 -4.60
C PHE A 14 -0.10 -19.51 -5.00
N VAL A 15 1.09 -20.04 -4.81
CA VAL A 15 2.33 -19.49 -5.38
C VAL A 15 2.34 -19.79 -6.87
N VAL A 16 2.36 -18.76 -7.70
CA VAL A 16 2.34 -18.88 -9.16
C VAL A 16 3.70 -18.61 -9.81
N ASP A 17 4.60 -17.94 -9.09
CA ASP A 17 5.97 -17.73 -9.55
C ASP A 17 6.91 -17.49 -8.37
N VAL A 18 8.13 -18.04 -8.46
CA VAL A 18 9.24 -17.78 -7.54
C VAL A 18 10.53 -17.67 -8.33
N GLY A 19 11.41 -16.75 -7.95
CA GLY A 19 12.65 -16.61 -8.68
C GLY A 19 13.56 -15.51 -8.16
N TYR A 20 14.55 -15.21 -9.01
CA TYR A 20 15.48 -14.11 -8.84
C TYR A 20 15.58 -13.29 -10.13
N SER A 21 15.58 -11.97 -10.01
CA SER A 21 15.90 -11.05 -11.11
C SER A 21 16.83 -9.94 -10.64
N GLY A 22 17.55 -9.32 -11.58
CA GLY A 22 18.44 -8.20 -11.26
C GLY A 22 17.69 -7.00 -10.66
N THR A 23 16.44 -6.79 -11.07
CA THR A 23 15.60 -5.69 -10.59
C THR A 23 14.94 -6.01 -9.25
N PHE A 24 14.22 -7.12 -9.17
CA PHE A 24 13.40 -7.49 -8.01
C PHE A 24 14.13 -8.33 -6.95
N GLY A 25 15.37 -8.77 -7.23
CA GLY A 25 16.07 -9.72 -6.36
C GLY A 25 15.31 -11.04 -6.24
N ASN A 26 15.34 -11.65 -5.08
CA ASN A 26 14.49 -12.80 -4.76
C ASN A 26 13.03 -12.34 -4.66
N TYR A 27 12.13 -13.03 -5.34
CA TYR A 27 10.71 -12.67 -5.33
C TYR A 27 9.81 -13.91 -5.30
N VAL A 28 8.61 -13.70 -4.80
CA VAL A 28 7.49 -14.64 -4.79
C VAL A 28 6.28 -13.94 -5.38
N VAL A 29 5.48 -14.63 -6.19
CA VAL A 29 4.17 -14.16 -6.65
C VAL A 29 3.10 -15.13 -6.16
N THR A 30 2.11 -14.62 -5.46
CA THR A 30 0.91 -15.39 -5.06
C THR A 30 -0.29 -14.96 -5.88
N GLN A 31 -1.24 -15.87 -6.11
CA GLN A 31 -2.48 -15.58 -6.81
C GLN A 31 -3.68 -16.17 -6.07
N ASP A 32 -4.75 -15.39 -5.93
CA ASP A 32 -6.01 -15.87 -5.36
C ASP A 32 -6.92 -16.53 -6.43
N LYS A 33 -8.06 -17.07 -5.98
CA LYS A 33 -9.06 -17.70 -6.87
C LYS A 33 -9.75 -16.72 -7.82
N LYS A 34 -9.59 -15.40 -7.62
CA LYS A 34 -10.19 -14.35 -8.45
C LYS A 34 -9.19 -13.79 -9.46
N GLY A 35 -7.96 -14.35 -9.53
CA GLY A 35 -6.90 -13.89 -10.43
C GLY A 35 -6.11 -12.68 -9.93
N VAL A 36 -6.34 -12.23 -8.69
CA VAL A 36 -5.51 -11.17 -8.09
C VAL A 36 -4.13 -11.74 -7.80
N GLN A 37 -3.08 -11.07 -8.25
CA GLN A 37 -1.70 -11.45 -8.01
C GLN A 37 -1.01 -10.44 -7.10
N ILE A 38 -0.21 -10.92 -6.16
CA ILE A 38 0.69 -10.09 -5.35
C ILE A 38 2.11 -10.61 -5.51
N LYS A 39 3.02 -9.71 -5.92
CA LYS A 39 4.46 -9.94 -5.94
C LYS A 39 5.08 -9.36 -4.68
N TYR A 40 5.91 -10.17 -4.04
CA TYR A 40 6.75 -9.83 -2.88
C TYR A 40 8.19 -9.88 -3.35
N ALA A 41 8.91 -8.78 -3.29
CA ALA A 41 10.27 -8.70 -3.84
C ALA A 41 11.29 -8.12 -2.84
N TYR A 42 12.57 -8.17 -3.24
CA TYR A 42 13.74 -7.82 -2.43
C TYR A 42 13.99 -8.76 -1.25
N LEU A 43 13.43 -9.97 -1.31
CA LEU A 43 13.52 -10.94 -0.22
C LEU A 43 14.94 -11.41 0.02
N GLN A 44 15.30 -11.63 1.30
CA GLN A 44 16.55 -12.28 1.68
C GLN A 44 16.50 -13.79 1.38
N SER A 45 15.36 -14.40 1.70
CA SER A 45 15.13 -15.83 1.48
C SER A 45 13.70 -16.07 1.00
N ILE A 46 13.50 -17.19 0.30
CA ILE A 46 12.21 -17.70 -0.13
C ILE A 46 11.96 -19.00 0.63
N SER A 47 10.77 -19.15 1.20
CA SER A 47 10.36 -20.31 2.03
C SER A 47 9.27 -21.17 1.39
N VAL A 48 8.85 -20.85 0.17
CA VAL A 48 7.77 -21.51 -0.57
C VAL A 48 8.21 -21.91 -1.97
N ALA A 49 7.47 -22.81 -2.60
CA ALA A 49 7.72 -23.28 -3.96
C ALA A 49 6.52 -22.97 -4.88
N ASN A 50 6.79 -22.94 -6.19
CA ASN A 50 5.75 -22.76 -7.19
C ASN A 50 4.68 -23.87 -7.09
N GLY A 51 3.41 -23.51 -7.17
CA GLY A 51 2.25 -24.38 -6.99
C GLY A 51 1.85 -24.64 -5.53
N GLN A 52 2.61 -24.17 -4.55
CA GLN A 52 2.28 -24.33 -3.14
C GLN A 52 1.04 -23.50 -2.76
N GLU A 53 0.10 -24.13 -2.04
CA GLU A 53 -1.02 -23.40 -1.43
C GLU A 53 -0.51 -22.57 -0.25
N VAL A 54 -1.01 -21.35 -0.14
CA VAL A 54 -0.67 -20.39 0.92
C VAL A 54 -1.92 -19.77 1.54
N THR A 55 -1.80 -19.47 2.83
CA THR A 55 -2.80 -18.70 3.59
C THR A 55 -2.13 -17.46 4.16
N THR A 56 -2.91 -16.56 4.73
CA THR A 56 -2.37 -15.35 5.40
C THR A 56 -1.43 -15.64 6.58
N ASP A 57 -1.39 -16.89 7.07
CA ASP A 57 -0.45 -17.33 8.09
C ASP A 57 0.84 -17.95 7.53
N THR A 58 0.88 -18.23 6.23
CA THR A 58 2.03 -18.87 5.58
C THR A 58 3.19 -17.90 5.43
N VAL A 59 4.34 -18.22 6.04
CA VAL A 59 5.59 -17.47 5.84
C VAL A 59 6.14 -17.82 4.45
N ILE A 60 6.25 -16.82 3.57
CA ILE A 60 6.71 -16.97 2.19
C ILE A 60 8.21 -16.65 2.01
N GLY A 61 8.80 -15.99 2.99
CA GLY A 61 10.22 -15.62 2.97
C GLY A 61 10.56 -14.63 4.07
N THR A 62 11.69 -13.96 3.93
CA THR A 62 12.15 -12.93 4.86
C THR A 62 12.55 -11.66 4.12
N THR A 63 12.37 -10.50 4.76
CA THR A 63 12.77 -9.20 4.21
C THR A 63 14.27 -9.11 4.01
N GLY A 64 14.68 -8.45 2.91
CA GLY A 64 16.09 -8.32 2.55
C GLY A 64 16.38 -7.06 1.75
N SER A 65 17.51 -7.07 1.06
CA SER A 65 17.92 -6.02 0.13
C SER A 65 18.55 -6.60 -1.13
N THR A 66 17.97 -7.67 -1.66
CA THR A 66 18.42 -8.31 -2.91
C THR A 66 17.96 -7.53 -4.15
N GLY A 67 18.56 -7.79 -5.31
CA GLY A 67 18.25 -7.06 -6.54
C GLY A 67 18.72 -5.60 -6.50
N SER A 68 17.89 -4.67 -6.99
CA SER A 68 18.18 -3.24 -7.04
C SER A 68 17.81 -2.47 -5.77
N ALA A 69 17.46 -3.16 -4.69
CA ALA A 69 17.10 -2.51 -3.43
C ALA A 69 18.28 -1.73 -2.83
N THR A 70 18.05 -0.51 -2.38
CA THR A 70 19.07 0.36 -1.77
C THR A 70 19.18 0.18 -0.25
N GLY A 71 18.45 -0.77 0.33
CA GLY A 71 18.45 -1.09 1.75
C GLY A 71 17.40 -2.15 2.06
N SER A 72 17.31 -2.58 3.32
CA SER A 72 16.35 -3.61 3.72
C SER A 72 14.91 -3.10 3.61
N GLN A 73 14.14 -3.69 2.72
CA GLN A 73 12.76 -3.31 2.43
C GLN A 73 11.98 -4.50 1.87
N LEU A 74 10.66 -4.40 1.90
CA LEU A 74 9.75 -5.28 1.19
C LEU A 74 9.09 -4.46 0.07
N TYR A 75 9.25 -4.92 -1.17
CA TYR A 75 8.50 -4.39 -2.30
C TYR A 75 7.25 -5.23 -2.52
N LEU A 76 6.11 -4.56 -2.68
CA LEU A 76 4.84 -5.18 -2.99
C LEU A 76 4.26 -4.60 -4.27
N GLU A 77 3.73 -5.47 -5.11
CA GLU A 77 3.06 -5.12 -6.35
C GLU A 77 1.79 -5.96 -6.46
N LEU A 78 0.66 -5.33 -6.73
CA LEU A 78 -0.61 -6.01 -6.94
C LEU A 78 -1.07 -5.81 -8.38
N VAL A 79 -1.42 -6.93 -9.03
CA VAL A 79 -1.93 -6.95 -10.39
C VAL A 79 -3.25 -7.70 -10.43
N LYS A 80 -4.24 -7.16 -11.13
CA LYS A 80 -5.51 -7.82 -11.43
C LYS A 80 -5.91 -7.47 -12.86
N ASP A 81 -6.26 -8.50 -13.63
CA ASP A 81 -6.69 -8.36 -15.04
C ASP A 81 -5.66 -7.58 -15.91
N GLY A 82 -4.37 -7.69 -15.58
CA GLY A 82 -3.26 -7.01 -16.26
C GLY A 82 -3.02 -5.57 -15.82
N GLU A 83 -3.79 -5.04 -14.88
CA GLU A 83 -3.63 -3.68 -14.36
C GLU A 83 -3.02 -3.67 -12.97
N TYR A 84 -2.20 -2.63 -12.70
CA TYR A 84 -1.55 -2.43 -11.41
C TYR A 84 -2.44 -1.65 -10.45
N TYR A 85 -2.53 -2.12 -9.23
CA TYR A 85 -3.26 -1.48 -8.13
C TYR A 85 -2.33 -1.21 -6.96
N ASN A 86 -2.65 -0.23 -6.13
CA ASN A 86 -1.90 0.00 -4.91
C ASN A 86 -2.20 -1.13 -3.89
N PRO A 87 -1.18 -1.95 -3.52
CA PRO A 87 -1.38 -3.08 -2.61
C PRO A 87 -1.99 -2.69 -1.27
N VAL A 88 -1.69 -1.49 -0.78
CA VAL A 88 -2.16 -0.98 0.52
C VAL A 88 -3.69 -1.01 0.65
N PHE A 89 -4.42 -0.84 -0.45
CA PHE A 89 -5.88 -0.91 -0.44
C PHE A 89 -6.45 -2.34 -0.44
N TYR A 90 -5.63 -3.36 -0.62
CA TYR A 90 -6.05 -4.75 -0.75
C TYR A 90 -5.48 -5.67 0.34
N ILE A 91 -4.45 -5.22 1.05
CA ILE A 91 -3.74 -6.01 2.05
C ILE A 91 -4.17 -5.55 3.44
N SER A 92 -4.78 -6.45 4.21
CA SER A 92 -4.97 -6.23 5.65
C SER A 92 -3.64 -6.44 6.37
N THR A 93 -3.12 -5.41 6.99
CA THR A 93 -1.80 -5.44 7.64
C THR A 93 -1.85 -5.81 9.13
N GLY A 94 -2.98 -6.33 9.63
CA GLY A 94 -3.12 -6.65 11.06
C GLY A 94 -2.88 -5.43 11.96
N ASP A 95 -2.50 -5.62 13.22
CA ASP A 95 -2.29 -4.58 14.23
C ASP A 95 -1.15 -3.56 13.94
N SER A 96 -0.53 -3.58 12.79
CA SER A 96 0.60 -2.70 12.48
C SER A 96 0.22 -1.37 11.84
N GLY A 97 -1.03 -0.91 11.99
CA GLY A 97 -1.41 0.49 11.74
C GLY A 97 -1.35 0.98 10.29
N LEU A 98 -1.14 0.11 9.30
CA LEU A 98 -1.30 0.50 7.90
C LEU A 98 -2.77 0.28 7.51
N TYR A 99 -3.49 1.36 7.33
CA TYR A 99 -4.92 1.35 7.06
C TYR A 99 -5.23 0.97 5.61
N VAL A 100 -6.01 -0.11 5.47
CA VAL A 100 -6.76 -0.40 4.25
C VAL A 100 -8.22 -0.14 4.57
N GLY A 101 -8.92 0.60 3.73
CA GLY A 101 -10.26 1.12 3.99
C GLY A 101 -11.21 0.15 4.71
N GLY A 102 -11.93 0.66 5.70
CA GLY A 102 -12.91 -0.06 6.52
C GLY A 102 -12.52 -0.32 7.98
N GLY A 103 -11.37 0.18 8.44
CA GLY A 103 -10.99 0.12 9.85
C GLY A 103 -11.87 1.01 10.74
N SER A 104 -12.11 0.58 11.97
CA SER A 104 -12.76 1.43 12.97
C SER A 104 -11.77 2.48 13.46
N TYR A 105 -12.05 3.74 13.16
CA TYR A 105 -11.32 4.88 13.72
C TYR A 105 -12.01 5.34 14.98
N ASP A 106 -11.28 5.46 16.08
CA ASP A 106 -11.83 5.97 17.34
C ASP A 106 -12.08 7.50 17.29
N ASP A 107 -11.40 8.20 16.39
CA ASP A 107 -11.55 9.63 16.19
C ASP A 107 -12.56 9.93 15.05
N GLU A 108 -13.59 10.71 15.38
CA GLU A 108 -14.64 11.15 14.45
C GLU A 108 -14.06 11.95 13.26
N THR A 109 -13.01 12.73 13.50
CA THR A 109 -12.33 13.53 12.49
C THR A 109 -11.69 12.63 11.44
N VAL A 110 -10.98 11.61 11.90
CA VAL A 110 -10.33 10.62 11.03
C VAL A 110 -11.38 9.80 10.26
N ARG A 111 -12.48 9.40 10.92
CA ARG A 111 -13.58 8.71 10.24
C ARG A 111 -14.19 9.53 9.10
N ARG A 112 -14.43 10.82 9.31
CA ARG A 112 -14.96 11.71 8.26
C ARG A 112 -13.98 11.87 7.10
N LEU A 113 -12.69 12.00 7.40
CA LEU A 113 -11.65 12.11 6.40
C LEU A 113 -11.62 10.89 5.47
N PHE A 114 -11.58 9.69 6.05
CA PHE A 114 -11.55 8.46 5.25
C PHE A 114 -12.89 8.18 4.54
N ALA A 115 -14.03 8.47 5.17
CA ALA A 115 -15.32 8.36 4.51
C ALA A 115 -15.45 9.29 3.29
N GLU A 116 -14.79 10.45 3.30
CA GLU A 116 -14.68 11.31 2.13
C GLU A 116 -13.76 10.71 1.07
N ALA A 117 -12.58 10.22 1.49
CA ALA A 117 -11.58 9.61 0.59
C ALA A 117 -12.14 8.38 -0.16
N ASP A 118 -12.88 7.53 0.54
CA ASP A 118 -13.45 6.28 0.00
C ASP A 118 -14.40 6.52 -1.19
N LYS A 119 -15.02 7.69 -1.30
CA LYS A 119 -15.91 8.04 -2.41
C LYS A 119 -15.20 8.08 -3.77
N TYR A 120 -13.89 8.25 -3.76
CA TYR A 120 -13.06 8.47 -4.96
C TYR A 120 -12.15 7.30 -5.28
N LEU A 121 -12.33 6.15 -4.60
CA LEU A 121 -11.59 4.93 -4.89
C LEU A 121 -11.82 4.47 -6.33
N GLY A 122 -10.74 4.10 -7.02
CA GLY A 122 -10.79 3.65 -8.42
C GLY A 122 -10.80 4.76 -9.45
N MET A 123 -10.77 6.03 -9.06
CA MET A 123 -10.60 7.12 -10.02
C MET A 123 -9.18 7.12 -10.62
N PRO A 124 -9.03 7.36 -11.93
CA PRO A 124 -7.72 7.39 -12.58
C PRO A 124 -6.89 8.56 -12.09
N TYR A 125 -5.56 8.37 -12.06
CA TYR A 125 -4.62 9.48 -11.79
C TYR A 125 -4.56 10.42 -13.00
N VAL A 126 -4.75 11.73 -12.77
CA VAL A 126 -4.61 12.77 -13.79
C VAL A 126 -3.74 13.90 -13.25
N TRP A 127 -2.62 14.16 -13.91
CA TRP A 127 -1.70 15.24 -13.50
C TRP A 127 -2.39 16.60 -13.48
N GLY A 128 -2.31 17.29 -12.36
CA GLY A 128 -2.97 18.57 -12.12
C GLY A 128 -4.46 18.46 -11.75
N GLY A 129 -5.04 17.25 -11.78
CA GLY A 129 -6.40 17.01 -11.37
C GLY A 129 -6.60 17.26 -9.88
N SER A 130 -7.77 17.81 -9.50
CA SER A 130 -8.03 18.26 -8.14
C SER A 130 -9.50 18.20 -7.71
N SER A 131 -10.35 17.56 -8.50
CA SER A 131 -11.77 17.38 -8.21
C SER A 131 -12.32 16.11 -8.86
N PRO A 132 -13.49 15.62 -8.46
CA PRO A 132 -14.11 14.45 -9.11
C PRO A 132 -14.30 14.63 -10.64
N GLU A 133 -14.53 15.84 -11.11
CA GLU A 133 -14.74 16.14 -12.54
C GLU A 133 -13.45 16.08 -13.34
N THR A 134 -12.32 16.42 -12.71
CA THR A 134 -11.00 16.41 -13.36
C THR A 134 -10.17 15.19 -13.04
N SER A 135 -10.70 14.29 -12.18
CA SER A 135 -9.92 13.31 -11.45
C SER A 135 -8.83 13.94 -10.57
N PHE A 136 -7.86 13.20 -10.10
CA PHE A 136 -6.93 13.69 -9.09
C PHE A 136 -5.47 13.39 -9.44
N ASP A 137 -4.57 14.33 -9.10
CA ASP A 137 -3.19 13.99 -8.77
C ASP A 137 -3.04 13.75 -7.26
N CYS A 138 -1.84 13.38 -6.79
CA CYS A 138 -1.58 13.05 -5.39
C CYS A 138 -1.96 14.19 -4.43
N SER A 139 -1.50 15.40 -4.70
CA SER A 139 -1.74 16.56 -3.86
C SER A 139 -3.15 17.14 -4.03
N GLY A 140 -3.73 17.01 -5.23
CA GLY A 140 -5.10 17.38 -5.51
C GLY A 140 -6.09 16.52 -4.71
N PHE A 141 -5.87 15.21 -4.68
CA PHE A 141 -6.67 14.29 -3.88
C PHE A 141 -6.62 14.64 -2.39
N VAL A 142 -5.43 14.76 -1.81
CA VAL A 142 -5.26 15.10 -0.39
C VAL A 142 -5.95 16.44 -0.07
N SER A 143 -5.66 17.49 -0.85
CA SER A 143 -6.25 18.81 -0.63
C SER A 143 -7.78 18.80 -0.70
N TYR A 144 -8.33 18.06 -1.66
CA TYR A 144 -9.77 17.93 -1.86
C TYR A 144 -10.43 17.18 -0.70
N VAL A 145 -9.90 16.04 -0.32
CA VAL A 145 -10.43 15.19 0.76
C VAL A 145 -10.43 15.93 2.09
N PHE A 146 -9.34 16.58 2.48
CA PHE A 146 -9.27 17.36 3.72
C PHE A 146 -10.26 18.51 3.73
N THR A 147 -10.43 19.21 2.61
CA THR A 147 -11.36 20.33 2.50
C THR A 147 -12.81 19.86 2.56
N ASN A 148 -13.17 18.80 1.81
CA ASN A 148 -14.57 18.37 1.72
C ASN A 148 -15.04 17.52 2.89
N SER A 149 -14.13 16.85 3.60
CA SER A 149 -14.44 16.20 4.88
C SER A 149 -14.74 17.22 6.01
N GLY A 150 -14.40 18.49 5.79
CA GLY A 150 -14.52 19.54 6.81
C GLY A 150 -13.48 19.45 7.93
N VAL A 151 -12.42 18.66 7.73
CA VAL A 151 -11.33 18.51 8.71
C VAL A 151 -10.39 19.72 8.66
N CYS A 152 -9.99 20.12 7.47
CA CYS A 152 -9.13 21.28 7.28
C CYS A 152 -9.34 21.87 5.89
N ASN A 153 -9.64 23.16 5.81
CA ASN A 153 -9.73 23.84 4.52
C ASN A 153 -8.31 24.15 4.00
N MET A 154 -7.77 23.24 3.24
CA MET A 154 -6.41 23.35 2.68
C MET A 154 -6.38 24.16 1.37
N GLY A 155 -7.52 24.34 0.70
CA GLY A 155 -7.52 24.79 -0.70
C GLY A 155 -6.75 23.83 -1.61
N ARG A 156 -6.36 24.28 -2.81
CA ARG A 156 -5.52 23.48 -3.72
C ARG A 156 -4.03 23.73 -3.42
N LEU A 157 -3.37 22.76 -2.81
CA LEU A 157 -1.92 22.81 -2.54
C LEU A 157 -1.14 21.86 -3.45
N THR A 158 0.12 22.16 -3.66
CA THR A 158 1.10 21.20 -4.22
C THR A 158 1.55 20.24 -3.12
N ALA A 159 2.23 19.14 -3.49
CA ALA A 159 2.82 18.22 -2.51
C ALA A 159 3.78 18.94 -1.55
N GLN A 160 4.60 19.89 -2.07
CA GLN A 160 5.47 20.72 -1.23
C GLN A 160 4.66 21.63 -0.30
N GLY A 161 3.59 22.25 -0.80
CA GLY A 161 2.73 23.10 0.03
C GLY A 161 2.03 22.33 1.15
N ILE A 162 1.64 21.07 0.92
CA ILE A 162 1.12 20.19 1.97
C ILE A 162 2.21 19.90 3.01
N TYR A 163 3.41 19.53 2.56
CA TYR A 163 4.56 19.30 3.45
C TYR A 163 4.86 20.51 4.33
N ASP A 164 4.85 21.72 3.75
CA ASP A 164 5.22 22.97 4.44
C ASP A 164 4.24 23.33 5.58
N ILE A 165 2.99 22.87 5.51
CA ILE A 165 1.98 23.11 6.56
C ILE A 165 1.88 21.98 7.57
N CYS A 166 2.51 20.82 7.31
CA CYS A 166 2.53 19.69 8.25
C CYS A 166 3.56 19.91 9.36
N MET A 167 3.24 19.48 10.57
CA MET A 167 4.20 19.42 11.66
C MET A 167 4.92 18.07 11.64
N PRO A 168 6.26 18.06 11.80
CA PRO A 168 6.98 16.80 11.97
C PRO A 168 6.53 16.07 13.24
N VAL A 169 6.29 14.76 13.13
CA VAL A 169 6.02 13.88 14.26
C VAL A 169 7.02 12.74 14.26
N SER A 170 7.32 12.20 15.44
CA SER A 170 8.15 10.99 15.52
C SER A 170 7.39 9.77 15.01
N PRO A 171 8.08 8.71 14.54
CA PRO A 171 7.41 7.48 14.11
C PRO A 171 6.52 6.86 15.19
N GLU A 172 6.87 7.01 16.46
CA GLU A 172 6.12 6.50 17.61
C GLU A 172 4.84 7.30 17.87
N GLU A 173 4.80 8.56 17.44
CA GLU A 173 3.65 9.47 17.60
C GLU A 173 2.76 9.49 16.36
N ALA A 174 3.22 8.91 15.23
CA ALA A 174 2.45 8.89 13.99
C ALA A 174 1.15 8.10 14.17
N ARG A 175 0.05 8.70 13.76
CA ARG A 175 -1.31 8.13 13.80
C ARG A 175 -1.99 8.32 12.46
N PRO A 176 -3.04 7.54 12.13
CA PRO A 176 -3.85 7.75 10.94
C PRO A 176 -4.52 9.14 10.95
N GLY A 177 -4.47 9.86 9.81
CA GLY A 177 -5.12 11.17 9.61
C GLY A 177 -4.20 12.36 9.51
#